data_1fdd3d9386da84e3dd9e654be5ca02c6
#
_entry.id   1fdd3d9386da84e3dd9e654be5ca02c6
#
_cell.length_a   1.000
_cell.length_b   1.000
_cell.length_c   1.000
_cell.angle_alpha   90.00
_cell.angle_beta   90.00
_cell.angle_gamma   90.00
#
_symmetry.space_group_name_H-M   'P 1'
#
loop_
_entity.id
_entity.type
_entity.pdbx_description
1 polymer ?
#
loop_
_entity_poly.entity_id
_entity_poly.type
_entity_poly.pdbx_seq_one_letter_code
_entity_poly.pdbx_strand_id
1 'polypeptide(L)'
;MGDAIGFVVVGLGMGRNRARMVKRTEGAKLVGVADINEERAQKVAEELGCEWHTDFRTFLDRPDVHVVWVMTPSGLHADIAVPSLEAGKHVIVTKPMEVTLERADAMIETAERNKRLLLVDFDMRYLKGAWQIRQAVAEGLFGKLILLEGRLKWFRSQEYYSKSGWRGTWRYDGGGSLAN
;
A
#
# COMPACT_ATOMS: atom_id res chain seq x y z
N MET A 1 22.79 -17.41 -0.03
CA MET A 1 21.69 -16.49 0.39
C MET A 1 21.23 -15.82 -0.88
N GLY A 2 19.93 -15.87 -1.20
CA GLY A 2 19.39 -15.14 -2.35
C GLY A 2 19.54 -13.63 -2.15
N ASP A 3 19.64 -12.88 -3.27
CA ASP A 3 19.73 -11.43 -3.20
C ASP A 3 18.50 -10.85 -2.51
N ALA A 4 18.70 -9.81 -1.69
CA ALA A 4 17.60 -9.14 -0.99
C ALA A 4 16.62 -8.51 -1.98
N ILE A 5 15.32 -8.63 -1.72
CA ILE A 5 14.26 -8.02 -2.55
C ILE A 5 14.28 -6.50 -2.35
N GLY A 6 14.52 -5.75 -3.43
CA GLY A 6 14.56 -4.30 -3.42
C GLY A 6 13.18 -3.67 -3.48
N PHE A 7 12.91 -2.74 -2.57
CA PHE A 7 11.65 -2.01 -2.45
C PHE A 7 11.83 -0.52 -2.65
N VAL A 8 10.84 0.09 -3.28
CA VAL A 8 10.60 1.54 -3.26
C VAL A 8 9.24 1.81 -2.64
N VAL A 9 9.15 2.80 -1.75
CA VAL A 9 7.89 3.22 -1.14
C VAL A 9 7.49 4.58 -1.68
N VAL A 10 6.27 4.68 -2.22
CA VAL A 10 5.73 5.88 -2.86
C VAL A 10 4.58 6.45 -2.03
N GLY A 11 4.71 7.73 -1.61
CA GLY A 11 3.76 8.39 -0.71
C GLY A 11 4.13 8.19 0.76
N LEU A 12 4.74 9.21 1.38
CA LEU A 12 5.40 9.09 2.68
C LEU A 12 4.59 9.65 3.86
N GLY A 13 3.31 9.90 3.70
CA GLY A 13 2.42 10.19 4.82
C GLY A 13 2.44 9.02 5.82
N MET A 14 1.63 8.02 5.60
CA MET A 14 1.68 6.75 6.34
C MET A 14 2.79 5.83 5.83
N GLY A 15 3.21 5.97 4.58
CA GLY A 15 4.21 5.14 3.93
C GLY A 15 5.59 5.18 4.60
N ARG A 16 5.90 6.24 5.36
CA ARG A 16 7.11 6.27 6.20
C ARG A 16 7.20 5.07 7.14
N ASN A 17 6.08 4.61 7.68
CA ASN A 17 6.08 3.43 8.54
C ASN A 17 6.34 2.14 7.75
N ARG A 18 5.85 2.05 6.51
CA ARG A 18 6.13 0.92 5.61
C ARG A 18 7.60 0.91 5.17
N ALA A 19 8.18 2.06 4.87
CA ALA A 19 9.60 2.18 4.57
C ALA A 19 10.49 1.71 5.75
N ARG A 20 10.13 2.11 6.98
CA ARG A 20 10.80 1.61 8.20
C ARG A 20 10.65 0.09 8.36
N MET A 21 9.48 -0.45 8.04
CA MET A 21 9.23 -1.89 8.11
C MET A 21 10.12 -2.64 7.10
N VAL A 22 10.16 -2.21 5.85
CA VAL A 22 11.07 -2.78 4.83
C VAL A 22 12.51 -2.77 5.31
N LYS A 23 13.00 -1.65 5.85
CA LYS A 23 14.36 -1.51 6.36
C LYS A 23 14.73 -2.51 7.46
N ARG A 24 13.73 -2.98 8.23
CA ARG A 24 13.92 -3.92 9.35
C ARG A 24 13.64 -5.38 9.00
N THR A 25 13.12 -5.62 7.80
CA THR A 25 12.73 -6.97 7.37
C THR A 25 13.93 -7.68 6.76
N GLU A 26 14.27 -8.85 7.29
CA GLU A 26 15.30 -9.71 6.73
C GLU A 26 14.93 -10.14 5.31
N GLY A 27 15.89 -10.12 4.40
CA GLY A 27 15.67 -10.42 2.98
C GLY A 27 15.03 -9.29 2.18
N ALA A 28 14.74 -8.13 2.80
CA ALA A 28 14.27 -6.94 2.10
C ALA A 28 15.33 -5.82 2.15
N LYS A 29 15.40 -5.04 1.06
CA LYS A 29 16.25 -3.84 0.93
C LYS A 29 15.39 -2.64 0.59
N LEU A 30 15.41 -1.60 1.41
CA LEU A 30 14.83 -0.31 1.04
C LEU A 30 15.81 0.39 0.08
N VAL A 31 15.48 0.41 -1.21
CA VAL A 31 16.29 1.07 -2.24
C VAL A 31 16.04 2.56 -2.21
N GLY A 32 14.78 2.97 -2.12
CA GLY A 32 14.45 4.39 -2.09
C GLY A 32 13.01 4.68 -1.68
N VAL A 33 12.73 5.96 -1.61
CA VAL A 33 11.40 6.51 -1.29
C VAL A 33 11.04 7.62 -2.28
N ALA A 34 9.75 7.80 -2.56
CA ALA A 34 9.26 8.89 -3.39
C ALA A 34 8.06 9.59 -2.75
N ASP A 35 8.06 10.91 -2.79
CA ASP A 35 6.92 11.76 -2.38
C ASP A 35 6.96 13.08 -3.14
N ILE A 36 5.82 13.59 -3.61
CA ILE A 36 5.72 14.89 -4.27
C ILE A 36 6.17 16.06 -3.38
N ASN A 37 6.16 15.88 -2.08
CA ASN A 37 6.75 16.81 -1.13
C ASN A 37 8.22 16.46 -0.93
N GLU A 38 9.09 17.29 -1.52
CA GLU A 38 10.54 17.11 -1.53
C GLU A 38 11.14 17.02 -0.12
N GLU A 39 10.77 17.96 0.76
CA GLU A 39 11.27 17.99 2.14
C GLU A 39 10.93 16.69 2.89
N ARG A 40 9.72 16.16 2.68
CA ARG A 40 9.29 14.89 3.27
C ARG A 40 10.10 13.72 2.74
N ALA A 41 10.32 13.68 1.42
CA ALA A 41 11.10 12.62 0.78
C ALA A 41 12.53 12.61 1.30
N GLN A 42 13.20 13.77 1.29
CA GLN A 42 14.55 13.94 1.79
C GLN A 42 14.69 13.53 3.25
N LYS A 43 13.83 14.04 4.12
CA LYS A 43 13.85 13.74 5.57
C LYS A 43 13.72 12.24 5.87
N VAL A 44 12.81 11.56 5.15
CA VAL A 44 12.62 10.11 5.33
C VAL A 44 13.81 9.33 4.80
N ALA A 45 14.38 9.75 3.69
CA ALA A 45 15.56 9.12 3.10
C ALA A 45 16.80 9.27 3.99
N GLU A 46 17.04 10.44 4.55
CA GLU A 46 18.11 10.68 5.52
C GLU A 46 17.95 9.80 6.77
N GLU A 47 16.72 9.72 7.31
CA GLU A 47 16.42 8.86 8.47
C GLU A 47 16.72 7.38 8.18
N LEU A 48 16.41 6.91 6.97
CA LEU A 48 16.48 5.49 6.63
C LEU A 48 17.74 5.10 5.85
N GLY A 49 18.56 6.05 5.43
CA GLY A 49 19.77 5.81 4.65
C GLY A 49 19.44 5.17 3.30
N CYS A 50 18.54 5.78 2.52
CA CYS A 50 18.14 5.34 1.19
C CYS A 50 18.06 6.52 0.22
N GLU A 51 17.87 6.24 -1.07
CA GLU A 51 17.67 7.27 -2.08
C GLU A 51 16.27 7.88 -2.00
N TRP A 52 16.10 9.09 -2.56
CA TRP A 52 14.80 9.73 -2.64
C TRP A 52 14.62 10.50 -3.95
N HIS A 53 13.36 10.58 -4.41
CA HIS A 53 12.95 11.39 -5.55
C HIS A 53 11.56 11.97 -5.33
N THR A 54 11.24 13.03 -6.06
CA THR A 54 9.88 13.58 -6.12
C THR A 54 9.00 12.84 -7.14
N ASP A 55 9.62 12.21 -8.15
CA ASP A 55 8.96 11.36 -9.13
C ASP A 55 9.41 9.89 -8.95
N PHE A 56 8.47 9.01 -8.66
CA PHE A 56 8.71 7.58 -8.48
C PHE A 56 9.22 6.88 -9.75
N ARG A 57 8.95 7.45 -10.94
CA ARG A 57 9.33 6.87 -12.23
C ARG A 57 10.83 6.70 -12.35
N THR A 58 11.61 7.55 -11.68
CA THR A 58 13.08 7.46 -11.63
C THR A 58 13.60 6.12 -11.10
N PHE A 59 12.77 5.38 -10.39
CA PHE A 59 13.12 4.07 -9.86
C PHE A 59 12.70 2.91 -10.78
N LEU A 60 11.87 3.15 -11.80
CA LEU A 60 11.26 2.05 -12.56
C LEU A 60 12.25 1.31 -13.47
N ASP A 61 13.28 1.98 -13.97
CA ASP A 61 14.30 1.38 -14.85
C ASP A 61 15.41 0.65 -14.05
N ARG A 62 15.39 0.73 -12.74
CA ARG A 62 16.46 0.17 -11.89
C ARG A 62 16.30 -1.33 -11.72
N PRO A 63 17.38 -2.11 -12.00
CA PRO A 63 17.34 -3.57 -11.84
C PRO A 63 17.29 -4.04 -10.39
N ASP A 64 17.76 -3.22 -9.44
CA ASP A 64 17.75 -3.53 -8.00
C ASP A 64 16.42 -3.16 -7.32
N VAL A 65 15.45 -2.60 -8.05
CA VAL A 65 14.07 -2.37 -7.60
C VAL A 65 13.19 -3.49 -8.12
N HIS A 66 12.61 -4.26 -7.20
CA HIS A 66 11.73 -5.39 -7.51
C HIS A 66 10.27 -5.09 -7.21
N VAL A 67 10.01 -4.30 -6.17
CA VAL A 67 8.68 -4.01 -5.64
C VAL A 67 8.48 -2.51 -5.45
N VAL A 68 7.36 -1.99 -5.92
CA VAL A 68 6.87 -0.64 -5.63
C VAL A 68 5.70 -0.73 -4.65
N TRP A 69 5.85 -0.11 -3.47
CA TRP A 69 4.80 -0.06 -2.46
C TRP A 69 4.11 1.30 -2.47
N VAL A 70 2.86 1.32 -2.93
CA VAL A 70 2.06 2.53 -3.13
C VAL A 70 1.28 2.87 -1.86
N MET A 71 1.54 4.05 -1.30
CA MET A 71 0.98 4.55 -0.04
C MET A 71 0.38 5.96 -0.19
N THR A 72 0.01 6.32 -1.39
CA THR A 72 -0.61 7.61 -1.75
C THR A 72 -2.11 7.64 -1.40
N PRO A 73 -2.82 8.75 -1.62
CA PRO A 73 -4.29 8.76 -1.60
C PRO A 73 -4.87 7.72 -2.56
N SER A 74 -6.00 7.11 -2.17
CA SER A 74 -6.57 5.94 -2.84
C SER A 74 -6.82 6.13 -4.33
N GLY A 75 -7.37 7.29 -4.73
CA GLY A 75 -7.63 7.61 -6.13
C GLY A 75 -6.38 7.91 -7.00
N LEU A 76 -5.18 7.72 -6.47
CA LEU A 76 -3.91 7.81 -7.19
C LEU A 76 -3.20 6.45 -7.30
N HIS A 77 -3.78 5.39 -6.77
CA HIS A 77 -3.10 4.10 -6.74
C HIS A 77 -2.83 3.57 -8.15
N ALA A 78 -3.81 3.60 -9.04
CA ALA A 78 -3.64 3.13 -10.41
C ALA A 78 -2.62 3.96 -11.20
N ASP A 79 -2.53 5.29 -10.96
CA ASP A 79 -1.56 6.18 -11.65
C ASP A 79 -0.09 5.81 -11.34
N ILE A 80 0.12 5.08 -10.24
CA ILE A 80 1.45 4.62 -9.84
C ILE A 80 1.61 3.13 -10.11
N ALA A 81 0.57 2.34 -9.82
CA ALA A 81 0.63 0.89 -9.94
C ALA A 81 0.75 0.43 -11.41
N VAL A 82 -0.06 1.00 -12.31
CA VAL A 82 -0.05 0.60 -13.73
C VAL A 82 1.32 0.80 -14.37
N PRO A 83 1.94 2.00 -14.37
CA PRO A 83 3.27 2.16 -14.95
C PRO A 83 4.36 1.34 -14.23
N SER A 84 4.21 1.08 -12.94
CA SER A 84 5.15 0.21 -12.21
C SER A 84 5.07 -1.24 -12.68
N LEU A 85 3.85 -1.76 -12.88
CA LEU A 85 3.61 -3.09 -13.42
C LEU A 85 4.11 -3.23 -14.87
N GLU A 86 3.88 -2.22 -15.69
CA GLU A 86 4.37 -2.15 -17.08
C GLU A 86 5.90 -2.14 -17.15
N ALA A 87 6.56 -1.47 -16.20
CA ALA A 87 8.02 -1.49 -16.03
C ALA A 87 8.54 -2.82 -15.44
N GLY A 88 7.67 -3.82 -15.28
CA GLY A 88 8.04 -5.15 -14.80
C GLY A 88 8.28 -5.24 -13.30
N LYS A 89 7.77 -4.30 -12.49
CA LYS A 89 7.86 -4.36 -11.03
C LYS A 89 6.64 -5.05 -10.44
N HIS A 90 6.82 -5.73 -9.32
CA HIS A 90 5.71 -6.14 -8.47
C HIS A 90 5.16 -4.91 -7.73
N VAL A 91 3.88 -4.92 -7.41
CA VAL A 91 3.23 -3.78 -6.75
C VAL A 91 2.47 -4.23 -5.51
N ILE A 92 2.65 -3.47 -4.43
CA ILE A 92 1.80 -3.51 -3.25
C ILE A 92 1.08 -2.17 -3.18
N VAL A 93 -0.24 -2.18 -3.08
CA VAL A 93 -1.02 -0.96 -2.82
C VAL A 93 -1.63 -1.02 -1.42
N THR A 94 -1.71 0.13 -0.74
CA THR A 94 -2.49 0.18 0.51
C THR A 94 -3.99 0.06 0.21
N LYS A 95 -4.76 -0.31 1.22
CA LYS A 95 -6.23 -0.37 1.11
C LYS A 95 -6.83 1.06 1.02
N PRO A 96 -7.99 1.23 0.34
CA PRO A 96 -8.57 0.29 -0.62
C PRO A 96 -7.71 0.17 -1.87
N MET A 97 -7.94 -0.85 -2.70
CA MET A 97 -7.16 -1.06 -3.92
C MET A 97 -7.19 0.17 -4.84
N GLU A 98 -8.37 0.71 -5.07
CA GLU A 98 -8.62 1.93 -5.85
C GLU A 98 -10.03 2.48 -5.47
N VAL A 99 -10.40 3.64 -6.00
CA VAL A 99 -11.71 4.26 -5.73
C VAL A 99 -12.79 3.90 -6.75
N THR A 100 -12.43 3.41 -7.94
CA THR A 100 -13.37 2.91 -8.95
C THR A 100 -13.00 1.51 -9.42
N LEU A 101 -14.00 0.74 -9.90
CA LEU A 101 -13.79 -0.61 -10.40
C LEU A 101 -12.96 -0.61 -11.69
N GLU A 102 -13.22 0.33 -12.61
CA GLU A 102 -12.51 0.44 -13.89
C GLU A 102 -11.00 0.60 -13.68
N ARG A 103 -10.61 1.41 -12.69
CA ARG A 103 -9.21 1.63 -12.36
C ARG A 103 -8.60 0.43 -11.63
N ALA A 104 -9.37 -0.24 -10.78
CA ALA A 104 -8.96 -1.48 -10.14
C ALA A 104 -8.76 -2.60 -11.18
N ASP A 105 -9.69 -2.76 -12.12
CA ASP A 105 -9.59 -3.73 -13.22
C ASP A 105 -8.35 -3.45 -14.09
N ALA A 106 -8.08 -2.19 -14.43
CA ALA A 106 -6.88 -1.81 -15.18
C ALA A 106 -5.59 -2.23 -14.47
N MET A 107 -5.53 -2.13 -13.13
CA MET A 107 -4.38 -2.60 -12.34
C MET A 107 -4.25 -4.14 -12.41
N ILE A 108 -5.36 -4.87 -12.27
CA ILE A 108 -5.39 -6.33 -12.31
C ILE A 108 -4.95 -6.83 -13.69
N GLU A 109 -5.58 -6.34 -14.76
CA GLU A 109 -5.27 -6.72 -16.14
C GLU A 109 -3.79 -6.42 -16.48
N THR A 110 -3.27 -5.28 -16.01
CA THR A 110 -1.87 -4.92 -16.23
C THR A 110 -0.92 -5.86 -15.49
N ALA A 111 -1.26 -6.25 -14.26
CA ALA A 111 -0.48 -7.20 -13.49
C ALA A 111 -0.43 -8.58 -14.18
N GLU A 112 -1.57 -9.08 -14.64
CA GLU A 112 -1.70 -10.36 -15.34
C GLU A 112 -0.92 -10.34 -16.67
N ARG A 113 -1.14 -9.30 -17.50
CA ARG A 113 -0.46 -9.14 -18.80
C ARG A 113 1.06 -9.12 -18.66
N ASN A 114 1.58 -8.47 -17.63
CA ASN A 114 3.01 -8.39 -17.38
C ASN A 114 3.56 -9.51 -16.48
N LYS A 115 2.72 -10.44 -16.03
CA LYS A 115 3.09 -11.54 -15.11
C LYS A 115 3.77 -11.02 -13.85
N ARG A 116 3.20 -9.99 -13.24
CA ARG A 116 3.66 -9.37 -11.98
C ARG A 116 2.62 -9.54 -10.89
N LEU A 117 3.09 -9.58 -9.67
CA LEU A 117 2.22 -9.66 -8.51
C LEU A 117 1.65 -8.27 -8.20
N LEU A 118 0.35 -8.21 -7.97
CA LEU A 118 -0.37 -7.08 -7.43
C LEU A 118 -1.00 -7.51 -6.11
N LEU A 119 -0.62 -6.87 -5.01
CA LEU A 119 -1.11 -7.15 -3.67
C LEU A 119 -1.79 -5.93 -3.08
N VAL A 120 -2.86 -6.16 -2.31
CA VAL A 120 -3.47 -5.11 -1.48
C VAL A 120 -3.05 -5.32 -0.02
N ASP A 121 -2.50 -4.26 0.59
CA ASP A 121 -2.02 -4.28 1.98
C ASP A 121 -3.21 -4.22 2.95
N PHE A 122 -3.76 -5.38 3.28
CA PHE A 122 -4.73 -5.57 4.36
C PHE A 122 -3.99 -6.05 5.62
N ASP A 123 -3.24 -5.16 6.24
CA ASP A 123 -2.35 -5.46 7.37
C ASP A 123 -3.08 -6.12 8.57
N MET A 124 -4.35 -5.79 8.79
CA MET A 124 -5.18 -6.40 9.82
C MET A 124 -5.31 -7.93 9.68
N ARG A 125 -5.15 -8.47 8.47
CA ARG A 125 -5.20 -9.94 8.23
C ARG A 125 -4.02 -10.68 8.86
N TYR A 126 -2.92 -9.98 9.11
CA TYR A 126 -1.70 -10.56 9.70
C TYR A 126 -1.64 -10.41 11.22
N LEU A 127 -2.65 -9.79 11.84
CA LEU A 127 -2.74 -9.76 13.30
C LEU A 127 -2.97 -11.18 13.85
N LYS A 128 -2.26 -11.51 14.93
CA LYS A 128 -2.35 -12.84 15.57
C LYS A 128 -3.81 -13.24 15.88
N GLY A 129 -4.62 -12.31 16.41
CA GLY A 129 -6.04 -12.57 16.70
C GLY A 129 -6.86 -12.85 15.44
N ALA A 130 -6.66 -12.11 14.35
CA ALA A 130 -7.36 -12.34 13.10
C ALA A 130 -7.00 -13.73 12.52
N TRP A 131 -5.73 -14.09 12.59
CA TRP A 131 -5.25 -15.39 12.14
C TRP A 131 -5.82 -16.55 12.98
N GLN A 132 -5.87 -16.40 14.32
CA GLN A 132 -6.47 -17.38 15.22
C GLN A 132 -7.96 -17.59 14.94
N ILE A 133 -8.73 -16.49 14.73
CA ILE A 133 -10.14 -16.58 14.35
C ILE A 133 -10.31 -17.31 13.02
N ARG A 134 -9.51 -16.97 12.03
CA ARG A 134 -9.53 -17.64 10.71
C ARG A 134 -9.29 -19.14 10.83
N GLN A 135 -8.30 -19.56 11.65
CA GLN A 135 -8.05 -20.99 11.89
C GLN A 135 -9.22 -21.65 12.58
N ALA A 136 -9.74 -21.05 13.65
CA ALA A 136 -10.88 -21.61 14.40
C ALA A 136 -12.13 -21.80 13.50
N VAL A 137 -12.37 -20.86 12.56
CA VAL A 137 -13.43 -21.02 11.54
C VAL A 137 -13.12 -22.19 10.62
N ALA A 138 -11.88 -22.28 10.10
CA ALA A 138 -11.49 -23.34 9.17
C ALA A 138 -11.55 -24.74 9.80
N GLU A 139 -11.25 -24.83 11.08
CA GLU A 139 -11.31 -26.07 11.88
C GLU A 139 -12.73 -26.41 12.36
N GLY A 140 -13.72 -25.55 12.05
CA GLY A 140 -15.12 -25.78 12.42
C GLY A 140 -15.43 -25.59 13.91
N LEU A 141 -14.55 -24.95 14.70
CA LEU A 141 -14.70 -24.79 16.14
C LEU A 141 -15.94 -23.97 16.52
N PHE A 142 -16.46 -23.15 15.63
CA PHE A 142 -17.70 -22.39 15.85
C PHE A 142 -18.95 -23.10 15.33
N GLY A 143 -18.80 -24.29 14.73
CA GLY A 143 -19.89 -24.98 14.07
C GLY A 143 -20.43 -24.19 12.86
N LYS A 144 -21.74 -24.24 12.63
CA LYS A 144 -22.38 -23.44 11.57
C LYS A 144 -22.41 -21.98 11.95
N LEU A 145 -21.70 -21.14 11.21
CA LEU A 145 -21.75 -19.69 11.41
C LEU A 145 -23.14 -19.16 11.02
N ILE A 146 -23.82 -18.51 11.96
CA ILE A 146 -25.16 -17.94 11.78
C ILE A 146 -25.09 -16.42 11.64
N LEU A 147 -24.21 -15.79 12.45
CA LEU A 147 -24.06 -14.34 12.47
C LEU A 147 -22.59 -13.98 12.74
N LEU A 148 -22.10 -13.01 12.02
CA LEU A 148 -20.85 -12.30 12.30
C LEU A 148 -21.16 -10.82 12.43
N GLU A 149 -20.81 -10.22 13.57
CA GLU A 149 -20.97 -8.78 13.79
C GLU A 149 -19.60 -8.12 14.01
N GLY A 150 -19.29 -7.08 13.23
CA GLY A 150 -18.13 -6.22 13.40
C GLY A 150 -18.57 -4.81 13.78
N ARG A 151 -18.04 -4.27 14.88
CA ARG A 151 -18.31 -2.89 15.31
C ARG A 151 -17.02 -2.10 15.37
N LEU A 152 -16.92 -1.09 14.48
CA LEU A 152 -15.82 -0.13 14.49
C LEU A 152 -16.34 1.26 14.90
N LYS A 153 -15.97 1.70 16.10
CA LYS A 153 -16.31 3.03 16.63
C LYS A 153 -15.03 3.88 16.67
N TRP A 154 -14.80 4.60 15.61
CA TRP A 154 -13.57 5.38 15.44
C TRP A 154 -13.88 6.83 15.10
N PHE A 155 -13.70 7.72 16.06
CA PHE A 155 -13.94 9.14 15.88
C PHE A 155 -12.92 9.76 14.92
N ARG A 156 -13.41 10.61 14.01
CA ARG A 156 -12.60 11.49 13.17
C ARG A 156 -13.12 12.92 13.32
N SER A 157 -12.25 13.83 13.74
CA SER A 157 -12.57 15.25 13.85
C SER A 157 -12.74 15.87 12.45
N GLN A 158 -13.38 17.04 12.39
CA GLN A 158 -13.45 17.84 11.16
C GLN A 158 -12.04 18.19 10.65
N GLU A 159 -11.10 18.42 11.57
CA GLU A 159 -9.71 18.71 11.25
C GLU A 159 -9.01 17.57 10.49
N TYR A 160 -9.34 16.32 10.79
CA TYR A 160 -8.83 15.15 10.05
C TYR A 160 -9.14 15.22 8.55
N TYR A 161 -10.32 15.72 8.21
CA TYR A 161 -10.74 15.87 6.81
C TYR A 161 -10.19 17.15 6.18
N SER A 162 -10.25 18.29 6.87
CA SER A 162 -9.86 19.59 6.32
C SER A 162 -8.35 19.75 6.10
N LYS A 163 -7.50 19.12 6.92
CA LYS A 163 -6.04 19.22 6.79
C LYS A 163 -5.44 18.38 5.65
N SER A 164 -6.14 17.38 5.14
CA SER A 164 -5.53 16.44 4.20
C SER A 164 -5.66 16.83 2.74
N GLY A 165 -6.63 17.69 2.39
CA GLY A 165 -6.94 18.08 1.02
C GLY A 165 -7.53 16.98 0.11
N TRP A 166 -7.51 15.72 0.54
CA TRP A 166 -8.02 14.58 -0.24
C TRP A 166 -9.06 13.73 0.51
N ARG A 167 -8.96 13.65 1.83
CA ARG A 167 -9.90 12.87 2.63
C ARG A 167 -11.32 13.42 2.53
N GLY A 168 -12.29 12.52 2.47
CA GLY A 168 -13.70 12.85 2.28
C GLY A 168 -14.08 13.29 0.86
N THR A 169 -13.14 13.28 -0.09
CA THR A 169 -13.44 13.57 -1.50
C THR A 169 -13.76 12.28 -2.26
N TRP A 170 -14.73 12.32 -3.15
CA TRP A 170 -15.06 11.17 -4.01
C TRP A 170 -13.87 10.74 -4.89
N ARG A 171 -13.15 11.72 -5.40
CA ARG A 171 -12.04 11.49 -6.33
C ARG A 171 -10.85 10.74 -5.70
N TYR A 172 -10.51 11.06 -4.46
CA TYR A 172 -9.28 10.54 -3.85
C TYR A 172 -9.51 9.60 -2.67
N ASP A 173 -10.68 9.66 -2.01
CA ASP A 173 -10.99 8.86 -0.83
C ASP A 173 -12.13 7.84 -1.10
N GLY A 174 -12.86 8.01 -2.19
CA GLY A 174 -13.84 7.03 -2.68
C GLY A 174 -15.15 6.95 -1.89
N GLY A 175 -15.42 7.87 -0.96
CA GLY A 175 -16.73 7.96 -0.29
C GLY A 175 -16.74 7.72 1.21
N GLY A 176 -15.62 7.70 1.88
CA GLY A 176 -15.56 7.73 3.36
C GLY A 176 -15.61 6.36 4.03
N SER A 177 -16.37 6.24 5.14
CA SER A 177 -16.22 5.12 6.09
C SER A 177 -16.57 3.72 5.55
N LEU A 178 -17.32 3.63 4.48
CA LEU A 178 -17.67 2.34 3.86
C LEU A 178 -16.59 1.89 2.87
N ALA A 179 -15.95 2.83 2.19
CA ALA A 179 -14.93 2.55 1.18
C ALA A 179 -13.51 2.46 1.79
N ASN A 180 -13.26 3.21 2.86
CA ASN A 180 -11.90 3.36 3.42
C ASN A 180 -11.72 2.51 4.74
#